data_5cd50ecf64a0a61b47896f99a1e67392
#
_entry.id   5cd50ecf64a0a61b47896f99a1e67392
#
_cell.length_a   1.000
_cell.length_b   1.000
_cell.length_c   1.000
_cell.angle_alpha   90.00
_cell.angle_beta   90.00
_cell.angle_gamma   90.00
#
_symmetry.space_group_name_H-M   'P 1'
#
loop_
_entity.id
_entity.type
_entity.pdbx_description
1 polymer ?
#
loop_
_entity_poly.entity_id
_entity_poly.type
_entity_poly.pdbx_seq_one_letter_code
_entity_poly.pdbx_strand_id
1 'polypeptide(L)'
;MTTFTQLVCVLAFAGVASVAVANTAVNQAAVAPMKTTSVKHALGLKDDSKVQLKGYVVKSMGDEKYQFRDSTGSITVDIDDELWQGKAISAKTPVTLIGEIDIDYKPTKRVEVDVDQVKF
;
A
#
# COMPACT_ATOMS: atom_id res chain seq x y z
N MET A 1 53.76 17.11 15.88
CA MET A 1 53.05 16.69 15.83
C MET A 1 52.21 16.31 15.61
N THR A 2 52.33 16.19 15.52
CA THR A 2 51.40 15.76 15.38
C THR A 2 50.52 15.34 15.11
N THR A 3 50.68 15.14 15.00
CA THR A 3 49.71 14.67 14.84
C THR A 3 48.91 14.15 14.71
N PHE A 4 48.86 13.95 14.80
CA PHE A 4 47.87 13.38 14.76
C PHE A 4 47.04 13.14 14.43
N THR A 5 47.40 13.19 14.43
CA THR A 5 46.38 12.88 14.26
C THR A 5 45.72 12.61 13.77
N GLN A 6 45.89 12.68 13.63
CA GLN A 6 45.00 12.38 13.26
C GLN A 6 44.22 11.86 12.83
N LEU A 7 44.89 12.01 12.95
CA LEU A 7 44.02 11.47 12.63
C LEU A 7 43.23 11.02 12.40
N VAL A 8 43.52 10.99 12.54
CA VAL A 8 42.57 10.44 12.41
C VAL A 8 41.71 10.22 12.06
N CYS A 9 41.92 10.33 12.08
CA CYS A 9 40.91 10.01 11.88
C CYS A 9 40.17 9.71 11.41
N VAL A 10 40.50 9.82 11.36
CA VAL A 10 39.53 9.42 10.98
C VAL A 10 38.86 9.00 10.61
N LEU A 11 39.08 9.06 10.70
CA LEU A 11 38.16 8.54 10.49
C LEU A 11 37.37 8.15 10.29
N ALA A 12 37.65 8.16 10.43
CA ALA A 12 36.65 7.64 10.38
C ALA A 12 35.90 7.50 10.14
N PHE A 13 35.90 7.77 10.22
CA PHE A 13 34.77 7.51 10.06
C PHE A 13 34.12 7.26 9.63
N ALA A 14 34.77 7.42 9.54
CA ALA A 14 33.82 7.04 9.22
C ALA A 14 33.33 6.70 8.96
N GLY A 15 33.74 6.87 8.95
CA GLY A 15 32.85 6.35 8.76
C GLY A 15 32.38 6.04 8.53
N VAL A 16 32.52 6.07 8.61
CA VAL A 16 31.71 5.55 8.42
C VAL A 16 31.07 5.45 8.14
N ALA A 17 31.31 5.62 8.04
CA ALA A 17 30.42 5.29 7.83
C ALA A 17 30.03 4.99 7.47
N SER A 18 30.12 4.92 7.38
CA SER A 18 29.45 4.28 7.11
C SER A 18 28.85 3.91 7.06
N VAL A 19 28.73 3.88 7.21
CA VAL A 19 27.96 3.19 7.23
C VAL A 19 27.20 3.16 6.99
N ALA A 20 27.06 3.37 7.11
CA ALA A 20 26.23 3.11 6.99
C ALA A 20 25.82 2.97 6.27
N VAL A 21 26.04 2.86 5.89
CA VAL A 21 25.44 2.45 5.32
C VAL A 21 25.08 1.74 5.02
N ALA A 22 25.53 1.59 5.20
CA ALA A 22 25.11 0.66 4.86
C ALA A 22 24.12 0.06 4.78
N ASN A 23 23.87 -0.07 5.10
CA ASN A 23 22.88 -0.62 5.07
C ASN A 23 22.19 -0.50 4.14
N THR A 24 22.75 -0.19 3.60
CA THR A 24 22.01 -0.05 2.70
C THR A 24 21.96 -1.01 1.65
N ALA A 25 22.53 -2.06 1.72
CA ALA A 25 22.47 -3.09 0.74
C ALA A 25 21.20 -3.88 0.78
N VAL A 26 20.18 -3.32 1.33
CA VAL A 26 18.91 -3.99 1.33
C VAL A 26 18.30 -4.03 -0.04
N ASN A 27 17.43 -4.95 -0.26
CA ASN A 27 16.67 -5.05 -1.49
C ASN A 27 15.63 -3.94 -1.57
N GLN A 28 15.97 -2.88 -2.26
CA GLN A 28 15.10 -1.72 -2.38
C GLN A 28 13.77 -2.06 -3.01
N ALA A 29 13.76 -2.95 -3.98
CA ALA A 29 12.51 -3.35 -4.64
C ALA A 29 11.57 -4.06 -3.66
N ALA A 30 12.11 -4.81 -2.71
CA ALA A 30 11.29 -5.53 -1.75
C ALA A 30 10.65 -4.61 -0.71
N VAL A 31 11.25 -3.46 -0.43
CA VAL A 31 10.76 -2.55 0.60
C VAL A 31 10.16 -1.27 0.05
N ALA A 32 10.22 -1.06 -1.26
CA ALA A 32 9.66 0.13 -1.88
C ALA A 32 8.15 0.15 -1.70
N PRO A 33 7.57 1.32 -1.40
CA PRO A 33 6.12 1.42 -1.31
C PRO A 33 5.48 1.13 -2.66
N MET A 34 4.32 0.50 -2.62
CA MET A 34 3.54 0.24 -3.81
C MET A 34 2.98 1.55 -4.36
N LYS A 35 2.98 1.69 -5.67
CA LYS A 35 2.36 2.83 -6.31
C LYS A 35 0.85 2.80 -6.11
N THR A 36 0.28 3.99 -5.90
CA THR A 36 -1.18 4.12 -5.84
C THR A 36 -1.76 3.96 -7.23
N THR A 37 -2.79 3.12 -7.33
CA THR A 37 -3.53 2.85 -8.56
C THR A 37 -4.87 3.58 -8.47
N SER A 38 -5.34 4.16 -9.58
CA SER A 38 -6.68 4.73 -9.61
C SER A 38 -7.71 3.61 -9.77
N VAL A 39 -8.94 3.87 -9.33
CA VAL A 39 -10.04 2.91 -9.53
C VAL A 39 -10.24 2.64 -11.01
N LYS A 40 -10.21 3.67 -11.83
CA LYS A 40 -10.36 3.53 -13.27
C LYS A 40 -9.32 2.57 -13.86
N HIS A 41 -8.08 2.71 -13.44
CA HIS A 41 -7.00 1.83 -13.90
C HIS A 41 -7.18 0.41 -13.36
N ALA A 42 -7.58 0.29 -12.10
CA ALA A 42 -7.77 -1.01 -11.45
C ALA A 42 -8.83 -1.84 -12.16
N LEU A 43 -9.89 -1.20 -12.66
CA LEU A 43 -10.97 -1.90 -13.35
C LEU A 43 -10.52 -2.62 -14.62
N GLY A 44 -9.37 -2.24 -15.17
CA GLY A 44 -8.84 -2.86 -16.39
C GLY A 44 -7.70 -3.81 -16.15
N LEU A 45 -7.33 -4.07 -14.90
CA LEU A 45 -6.21 -4.96 -14.59
C LEU A 45 -6.63 -6.43 -14.66
N LYS A 46 -5.62 -7.29 -14.75
CA LYS A 46 -5.84 -8.73 -14.75
C LYS A 46 -6.20 -9.21 -13.36
N ASP A 47 -6.86 -10.38 -13.32
CA ASP A 47 -7.10 -11.10 -12.09
C ASP A 47 -5.78 -11.29 -11.31
N ASP A 48 -5.84 -11.20 -10.00
CA ASP A 48 -4.70 -11.34 -9.08
C ASP A 48 -3.67 -10.21 -9.15
N SER A 49 -3.93 -9.13 -9.89
CA SER A 49 -3.04 -7.96 -9.89
C SER A 49 -3.07 -7.29 -8.54
N LYS A 50 -1.89 -6.92 -8.02
CA LYS A 50 -1.79 -6.19 -6.77
C LYS A 50 -2.10 -4.72 -6.99
N VAL A 51 -2.85 -4.14 -6.04
CA VAL A 51 -3.22 -2.71 -6.13
C VAL A 51 -3.13 -2.06 -4.77
N GLN A 52 -2.89 -0.76 -4.80
CA GLN A 52 -3.04 0.12 -3.66
C GLN A 52 -3.95 1.26 -4.08
N LEU A 53 -5.08 1.38 -3.41
CA LEU A 53 -6.10 2.37 -3.74
C LEU A 53 -6.25 3.36 -2.60
N LYS A 54 -6.37 4.64 -2.93
CA LYS A 54 -6.64 5.69 -1.93
C LYS A 54 -7.95 6.36 -2.26
N GLY A 55 -8.83 6.43 -1.30
CA GLY A 55 -10.13 7.04 -1.50
C GLY A 55 -11.03 6.84 -0.31
N TYR A 56 -12.31 6.55 -0.58
CA TYR A 56 -13.34 6.52 0.44
C TYR A 56 -14.21 5.29 0.28
N VAL A 57 -14.57 4.69 1.43
CA VAL A 57 -15.57 3.63 1.47
C VAL A 57 -16.91 4.33 1.69
N VAL A 58 -17.75 4.34 0.67
CA VAL A 58 -18.96 5.18 0.68
C VAL A 58 -20.23 4.43 0.99
N LYS A 59 -20.20 3.09 0.94
CA LYS A 59 -21.42 2.32 1.15
C LYS A 59 -21.07 0.88 1.53
N SER A 60 -21.78 0.33 2.51
CA SER A 60 -21.75 -1.10 2.82
C SER A 60 -22.77 -1.81 1.94
N MET A 61 -22.37 -2.92 1.35
CA MET A 61 -23.23 -3.72 0.47
C MET A 61 -23.60 -5.06 1.10
N GLY A 62 -23.21 -5.28 2.37
CA GLY A 62 -23.43 -6.57 3.04
C GLY A 62 -22.33 -7.57 2.75
N ASP A 63 -22.23 -8.59 3.60
CA ASP A 63 -21.25 -9.69 3.43
C ASP A 63 -19.81 -9.22 3.25
N GLU A 64 -19.43 -8.20 4.03
CA GLU A 64 -18.09 -7.62 4.02
C GLU A 64 -17.73 -6.96 2.69
N LYS A 65 -18.70 -6.66 1.86
CA LYS A 65 -18.50 -5.97 0.60
C LYS A 65 -18.90 -4.50 0.73
N TYR A 66 -18.10 -3.65 0.11
CA TYR A 66 -18.29 -2.20 0.19
C TYR A 66 -18.09 -1.57 -1.18
N GLN A 67 -18.69 -0.41 -1.37
CA GLN A 67 -18.39 0.40 -2.53
C GLN A 67 -17.29 1.39 -2.16
N PHE A 68 -16.21 1.35 -2.88
CA PHE A 68 -15.06 2.23 -2.72
C PHE A 68 -15.00 3.19 -3.89
N ARG A 69 -14.63 4.44 -3.61
CA ARG A 69 -14.60 5.46 -4.62
C ARG A 69 -13.37 6.34 -4.48
N ASP A 70 -12.81 6.74 -5.62
CA ASP A 70 -11.85 7.82 -5.71
C ASP A 70 -12.35 8.83 -6.76
N SER A 71 -11.49 9.76 -7.17
CA SER A 71 -11.89 10.77 -8.16
C SER A 71 -12.11 10.20 -9.55
N THR A 72 -11.69 8.97 -9.83
CA THR A 72 -11.75 8.37 -11.16
C THR A 72 -12.92 7.41 -11.34
N GLY A 73 -13.52 6.92 -10.25
CA GLY A 73 -14.62 5.99 -10.35
C GLY A 73 -14.87 5.22 -9.07
N SER A 74 -15.68 4.18 -9.17
CA SER A 74 -16.06 3.32 -8.04
C SER A 74 -15.77 1.86 -8.36
N ILE A 75 -15.50 1.08 -7.33
CA ILE A 75 -15.26 -0.35 -7.45
C ILE A 75 -15.75 -1.03 -6.17
N THR A 76 -16.21 -2.27 -6.30
CA THR A 76 -16.56 -3.07 -5.14
C THR A 76 -15.30 -3.63 -4.51
N VAL A 77 -15.22 -3.55 -3.19
CA VAL A 77 -14.09 -4.09 -2.43
C VAL A 77 -14.62 -5.05 -1.38
N ASP A 78 -13.85 -6.07 -1.10
CA ASP A 78 -14.15 -7.06 -0.07
C ASP A 78 -13.17 -6.81 1.08
N ILE A 79 -13.69 -6.44 2.24
CA ILE A 79 -12.88 -6.08 3.40
C ILE A 79 -13.35 -6.89 4.59
N ASP A 80 -12.52 -7.83 5.04
CA ASP A 80 -12.83 -8.63 6.21
C ASP A 80 -13.02 -7.74 7.44
N ASP A 81 -13.95 -8.10 8.30
CA ASP A 81 -14.29 -7.29 9.48
C ASP A 81 -13.08 -6.98 10.35
N GLU A 82 -12.18 -7.95 10.51
CA GLU A 82 -11.01 -7.75 11.36
C GLU A 82 -10.02 -6.72 10.80
N LEU A 83 -10.05 -6.44 9.50
CA LEU A 83 -9.16 -5.45 8.92
C LEU A 83 -9.51 -4.03 9.36
N TRP A 84 -10.73 -3.81 9.84
CA TRP A 84 -11.15 -2.51 10.37
C TRP A 84 -10.60 -2.25 11.77
N GLN A 85 -10.09 -3.26 12.45
CA GLN A 85 -9.52 -3.15 13.80
C GLN A 85 -10.45 -2.49 14.81
N GLY A 86 -11.75 -2.72 14.65
CA GLY A 86 -12.75 -2.14 15.54
C GLY A 86 -13.01 -0.65 15.36
N LYS A 87 -12.42 -0.05 14.34
CA LYS A 87 -12.58 1.39 14.10
C LYS A 87 -13.80 1.66 13.23
N ALA A 88 -14.58 2.66 13.64
CA ALA A 88 -15.70 3.14 12.84
C ALA A 88 -15.17 4.25 11.93
N ILE A 89 -15.51 4.17 10.66
CA ILE A 89 -15.16 5.22 9.70
C ILE A 89 -16.42 5.70 9.00
N SER A 90 -16.33 6.88 8.44
CA SER A 90 -17.44 7.46 7.66
C SER A 90 -17.07 7.47 6.18
N ALA A 91 -18.06 7.79 5.35
CA ALA A 91 -17.84 7.94 3.91
C ALA A 91 -16.87 9.09 3.59
N LYS A 92 -16.53 9.91 4.57
CA LYS A 92 -15.60 11.04 4.40
C LYS A 92 -14.21 10.75 4.97
N THR A 93 -13.98 9.58 5.54
CA THR A 93 -12.70 9.19 6.09
C THR A 93 -11.82 8.66 4.97
N PRO A 94 -10.68 9.30 4.67
CA PRO A 94 -9.79 8.78 3.64
C PRO A 94 -9.14 7.48 4.11
N VAL A 95 -9.14 6.49 3.23
CA VAL A 95 -8.54 5.19 3.53
C VAL A 95 -7.64 4.76 2.39
N THR A 96 -6.66 3.94 2.72
CA THR A 96 -5.79 3.30 1.73
C THR A 96 -6.04 1.80 1.83
N LEU A 97 -6.38 1.20 0.69
CA LEU A 97 -6.63 -0.24 0.61
C LEU A 97 -5.52 -0.90 -0.20
N ILE A 98 -4.99 -1.98 0.32
CA ILE A 98 -3.99 -2.79 -0.37
C ILE A 98 -4.59 -4.16 -0.56
N GLY A 99 -4.58 -4.64 -1.78
CA GLY A 99 -5.16 -5.94 -2.08
C GLY A 99 -4.89 -6.38 -3.49
N GLU A 100 -5.75 -7.25 -3.98
CA GLU A 100 -5.61 -7.88 -5.29
C GLU A 100 -6.91 -7.78 -6.05
N ILE A 101 -6.79 -7.66 -7.38
CA ILE A 101 -7.94 -7.70 -8.26
C ILE A 101 -8.50 -9.12 -8.28
N ASP A 102 -9.79 -9.24 -8.08
CA ASP A 102 -10.52 -10.49 -8.16
C ASP A 102 -11.60 -10.35 -9.23
N ILE A 103 -11.49 -11.11 -10.30
CA ILE A 103 -12.44 -11.05 -11.40
C ILE A 103 -13.30 -12.31 -11.38
N ASP A 104 -14.60 -12.10 -11.28
CA ASP A 104 -15.59 -13.17 -11.36
C ASP A 104 -16.33 -13.01 -12.68
N TYR A 105 -16.42 -14.10 -13.45
CA TYR A 105 -17.00 -14.06 -14.78
C TYR A 105 -18.45 -14.56 -14.84
N LYS A 106 -18.98 -15.07 -13.73
CA LYS A 106 -20.32 -15.64 -13.69
C LYS A 106 -21.17 -14.99 -12.60
N PRO A 107 -22.45 -14.72 -12.86
CA PRO A 107 -23.17 -14.81 -14.12
C PRO A 107 -22.75 -13.77 -15.15
N THR A 108 -22.11 -12.67 -14.69
CA THR A 108 -21.52 -11.65 -15.55
C THR A 108 -20.17 -11.27 -14.98
N LYS A 109 -19.35 -10.64 -15.81
CA LYS A 109 -18.03 -10.21 -15.36
C LYS A 109 -18.16 -9.15 -14.26
N ARG A 110 -17.50 -9.38 -13.14
CA ARG A 110 -17.41 -8.43 -12.04
C ARG A 110 -15.97 -8.30 -11.62
N VAL A 111 -15.53 -7.07 -11.44
CA VAL A 111 -14.17 -6.76 -10.98
C VAL A 111 -14.27 -6.22 -9.57
N GLU A 112 -13.61 -6.89 -8.64
CA GLU A 112 -13.61 -6.51 -7.24
C GLU A 112 -12.16 -6.46 -6.74
N VAL A 113 -11.96 -5.85 -5.60
CA VAL A 113 -10.66 -5.89 -4.93
C VAL A 113 -10.82 -6.70 -3.65
N ASP A 114 -10.02 -7.73 -3.54
CA ASP A 114 -9.92 -8.51 -2.31
C ASP A 114 -8.85 -7.84 -1.45
N VAL A 115 -9.29 -7.17 -0.39
CA VAL A 115 -8.42 -6.30 0.40
C VAL A 115 -7.67 -7.09 1.45
N ASP A 116 -6.35 -6.92 1.48
CA ASP A 116 -5.49 -7.57 2.46
C ASP A 116 -5.17 -6.65 3.63
N GLN A 117 -5.19 -5.34 3.41
CA GLN A 117 -4.77 -4.38 4.41
C GLN A 117 -5.50 -3.07 4.23
N VAL A 118 -5.93 -2.48 5.34
CA VAL A 118 -6.58 -1.16 5.37
C VAL A 118 -5.73 -0.23 6.21
N LYS A 119 -5.47 0.97 5.68
CA LYS A 119 -4.78 2.03 6.41
C LYS A 119 -5.67 3.27 6.49
N PHE A 120 -5.74 3.87 7.66
CA PHE A 120 -6.54 5.08 7.91
C PHE A 120 -6.00 5.90 9.06
#